data_154274ecd018285c1ebadea980139704
#
_entry.id   154274ecd018285c1ebadea980139704
#
_cell.length_a   1.000
_cell.length_b   1.000
_cell.length_c   1.000
_cell.angle_alpha   90.00
_cell.angle_beta   90.00
_cell.angle_gamma   90.00
#
_symmetry.space_group_name_H-M   'P 1'
#
loop_
_entity.id
_entity.type
_entity.pdbx_description
1 polymer ?
#
loop_
_entity_poly.entity_id
_entity_poly.type
_entity_poly.pdbx_seq_one_letter_code
_entity_poly.pdbx_strand_id
1 'polypeptide(L)'
;MGEGRFTAAEITEAYAAMHGRVQQYAASGEWDTFADNFTEDAEYVEHAFGTFRGRDEIRAWSVPTMTTFPGSVMTGFPLAWQVVDAPTSRLICEVRNLMPDPGDGTHLEEPNLTIMTYAGDGLFSREEDVYNPLRFARMSVAWARIAEAHGSLGDEGRAYLEQFG
;
A
#
# COMPACT_ATOMS: atom_id res chain seq x y z
N MET A 1 -13.22 -11.85 28.57
CA MET A 1 -12.50 -11.54 27.34
C MET A 1 -11.12 -12.17 27.51
N GLY A 2 -10.75 -13.16 26.65
CA GLY A 2 -9.45 -13.80 26.75
C GLY A 2 -8.34 -12.79 26.42
N GLU A 3 -7.21 -12.86 27.13
CA GLU A 3 -6.01 -12.15 26.75
C GLU A 3 -5.56 -12.63 25.36
N GLY A 4 -5.32 -11.73 24.43
CA GLY A 4 -4.78 -12.07 23.11
C GLY A 4 -3.37 -12.66 23.24
N ARG A 5 -2.91 -13.37 22.20
CA ARG A 5 -1.55 -13.92 22.13
C ARG A 5 -0.48 -12.81 22.20
N PHE A 6 -0.82 -11.61 21.71
CA PHE A 6 0.06 -10.44 21.64
C PHE A 6 -0.61 -9.23 22.28
N THR A 7 0.18 -8.31 22.80
CA THR A 7 -0.32 -7.06 23.38
C THR A 7 -0.63 -6.03 22.27
N ALA A 8 -1.54 -5.08 22.56
CA ALA A 8 -1.80 -3.99 21.62
C ALA A 8 -0.54 -3.14 21.33
N ALA A 9 0.32 -2.95 22.33
CA ALA A 9 1.59 -2.23 22.17
C ALA A 9 2.51 -2.95 21.17
N GLU A 10 2.70 -4.26 21.34
CA GLU A 10 3.54 -5.08 20.45
C GLU A 10 3.05 -5.03 19.00
N ILE A 11 1.73 -5.18 18.78
CA ILE A 11 1.14 -5.10 17.43
C ILE A 11 1.37 -3.71 16.84
N THR A 12 1.15 -2.65 17.63
CA THR A 12 1.36 -1.26 17.19
C THR A 12 2.81 -1.00 16.81
N GLU A 13 3.77 -1.44 17.62
CA GLU A 13 5.20 -1.27 17.36
C GLU A 13 5.65 -2.03 16.11
N ALA A 14 5.17 -3.28 15.93
CA ALA A 14 5.46 -4.08 14.75
C ALA A 14 4.94 -3.41 13.48
N TYR A 15 3.70 -2.89 13.52
CA TYR A 15 3.12 -2.17 12.38
C TYR A 15 3.87 -0.85 12.10
N ALA A 16 4.22 -0.08 13.12
CA ALA A 16 4.99 1.15 12.95
C ALA A 16 6.35 0.90 12.28
N ALA A 17 7.02 -0.19 12.66
CA ALA A 17 8.28 -0.60 12.03
C ALA A 17 8.09 -1.01 10.56
N MET A 18 7.06 -1.80 10.25
CA MET A 18 6.72 -2.16 8.87
C MET A 18 6.35 -0.93 8.03
N HIS A 19 5.46 -0.08 8.55
CA HIS A 19 5.03 1.15 7.88
C HIS A 19 6.20 2.09 7.60
N GLY A 20 7.17 2.18 8.54
CA GLY A 20 8.42 2.92 8.31
C GLY A 20 9.23 2.37 7.13
N ARG A 21 9.32 1.04 6.97
CA ARG A 21 9.95 0.41 5.80
C ARG A 21 9.19 0.71 4.51
N VAL A 22 7.84 0.65 4.53
CA VAL A 22 7.01 0.99 3.37
C VAL A 22 7.26 2.42 2.89
N GLN A 23 7.40 3.40 3.82
CA GLN A 23 7.77 4.77 3.44
C GLN A 23 9.18 4.84 2.80
N GLN A 24 10.11 4.02 3.27
CA GLN A 24 11.45 3.94 2.65
C GLN A 24 11.38 3.33 1.25
N TYR A 25 10.59 2.28 1.03
CA TYR A 25 10.38 1.69 -0.30
C TYR A 25 9.76 2.69 -1.26
N ALA A 26 8.75 3.46 -0.82
CA ALA A 26 8.15 4.52 -1.64
C ALA A 26 9.17 5.61 -2.03
N ALA A 27 10.09 5.97 -1.12
CA ALA A 27 11.11 6.97 -1.38
C ALA A 27 12.25 6.46 -2.28
N SER A 28 12.62 5.17 -2.19
CA SER A 28 13.73 4.58 -2.95
C SER A 28 13.31 3.90 -4.25
N GLY A 29 12.05 3.44 -4.35
CA GLY A 29 11.57 2.57 -5.42
C GLY A 29 12.00 1.10 -5.26
N GLU A 30 12.64 0.74 -4.13
CA GLU A 30 13.17 -0.61 -3.88
C GLU A 30 12.16 -1.45 -3.09
N TRP A 31 11.30 -2.18 -3.80
CA TRP A 31 10.19 -2.96 -3.22
C TRP A 31 10.50 -4.46 -3.02
N ASP A 32 11.69 -4.92 -3.40
CA ASP A 32 12.04 -6.36 -3.40
C ASP A 32 11.88 -7.03 -2.03
N THR A 33 12.11 -6.27 -0.93
CA THR A 33 12.03 -6.78 0.44
C THR A 33 10.67 -6.54 1.10
N PHE A 34 9.69 -5.98 0.39
CA PHE A 34 8.35 -5.75 0.96
C PHE A 34 7.72 -7.05 1.49
N ALA A 35 7.83 -8.14 0.72
CA ALA A 35 7.28 -9.44 1.11
C ALA A 35 7.94 -10.04 2.37
N ASP A 36 9.13 -9.57 2.77
CA ASP A 36 9.82 -10.05 3.97
C ASP A 36 9.17 -9.57 5.28
N ASN A 37 8.20 -8.65 5.20
CA ASN A 37 7.37 -8.24 6.33
C ASN A 37 6.32 -9.31 6.72
N PHE A 38 6.16 -10.35 5.92
CA PHE A 38 5.13 -11.37 6.10
C PHE A 38 5.72 -12.72 6.50
N THR A 39 4.87 -13.61 7.05
CA THR A 39 5.24 -15.02 7.24
C THR A 39 5.38 -15.72 5.89
N GLU A 40 6.08 -16.86 5.87
CA GLU A 40 6.31 -17.60 4.61
C GLU A 40 5.02 -18.06 3.93
N ASP A 41 3.98 -18.34 4.71
CA ASP A 41 2.65 -18.79 4.29
C ASP A 41 1.58 -17.70 4.34
N ALA A 42 1.95 -16.45 4.42
CA ALA A 42 1.03 -15.32 4.54
C ALA A 42 0.03 -15.23 3.39
N GLU A 43 -1.12 -14.63 3.67
CA GLU A 43 -2.14 -14.31 2.68
C GLU A 43 -2.25 -12.80 2.51
N TYR A 44 -2.11 -12.32 1.29
CA TYR A 44 -2.35 -10.93 0.91
C TYR A 44 -3.59 -10.85 0.03
N VAL A 45 -4.62 -10.14 0.47
CA VAL A 45 -5.89 -9.95 -0.25
C VAL A 45 -5.95 -8.53 -0.80
N GLU A 46 -5.92 -8.42 -2.11
CA GLU A 46 -6.03 -7.17 -2.83
C GLU A 46 -7.30 -7.18 -3.70
N HIS A 47 -8.23 -6.27 -3.44
CA HIS A 47 -9.59 -6.35 -3.99
C HIS A 47 -9.68 -6.10 -5.51
N ALA A 48 -8.67 -5.47 -6.13
CA ALA A 48 -8.62 -5.29 -7.58
C ALA A 48 -7.86 -6.42 -8.31
N PHE A 49 -6.90 -7.08 -7.63
CA PHE A 49 -5.98 -8.02 -8.26
C PHE A 49 -6.16 -9.48 -7.81
N GLY A 50 -6.71 -9.70 -6.61
CA GLY A 50 -6.98 -11.03 -6.08
C GLY A 50 -6.22 -11.36 -4.80
N THR A 51 -5.98 -12.64 -4.56
CA THR A 51 -5.34 -13.15 -3.34
C THR A 51 -4.00 -13.79 -3.69
N PHE A 52 -2.96 -13.38 -2.98
CA PHE A 52 -1.59 -13.87 -3.13
C PHE A 52 -1.20 -14.66 -1.88
N ARG A 53 -0.60 -15.84 -2.06
CA ARG A 53 -0.26 -16.77 -0.98
C ARG A 53 1.24 -17.01 -0.91
N GLY A 54 1.79 -16.75 0.27
CA GLY A 54 3.21 -16.85 0.52
C GLY A 54 4.01 -15.67 -0.02
N ARG A 55 5.22 -15.50 0.50
CA ARG A 55 6.12 -14.39 0.16
C ARG A 55 6.42 -14.28 -1.33
N ASP A 56 6.54 -15.41 -2.02
CA ASP A 56 6.92 -15.42 -3.43
C ASP A 56 5.81 -14.83 -4.32
N GLU A 57 4.55 -15.20 -4.08
CA GLU A 57 3.42 -14.62 -4.81
C GLU A 57 3.21 -13.14 -4.45
N ILE A 58 3.35 -12.79 -3.16
CA ILE A 58 3.26 -11.40 -2.69
C ILE A 58 4.34 -10.55 -3.37
N ARG A 59 5.58 -11.03 -3.44
CA ARG A 59 6.69 -10.33 -4.11
C ARG A 59 6.46 -10.21 -5.61
N ALA A 60 6.05 -11.29 -6.26
CA ALA A 60 5.80 -11.32 -7.70
C ALA A 60 4.69 -10.35 -8.13
N TRP A 61 3.73 -10.07 -7.25
CA TRP A 61 2.69 -9.09 -7.47
C TRP A 61 3.11 -7.68 -7.06
N SER A 62 3.65 -7.49 -5.85
CA SER A 62 3.90 -6.16 -5.27
C SER A 62 5.01 -5.39 -6.00
N VAL A 63 6.10 -6.07 -6.38
CA VAL A 63 7.24 -5.40 -7.04
C VAL A 63 6.79 -4.75 -8.36
N PRO A 64 6.22 -5.45 -9.35
CA PRO A 64 5.78 -4.79 -10.58
C PRO A 64 4.67 -3.78 -10.34
N THR A 65 3.74 -4.01 -9.40
CA THR A 65 2.67 -3.07 -9.08
C THR A 65 3.22 -1.75 -8.56
N MET A 66 4.25 -1.78 -7.73
CA MET A 66 4.83 -0.59 -7.10
C MET A 66 5.96 0.05 -7.92
N THR A 67 6.51 -0.66 -8.92
CA THR A 67 7.57 -0.13 -9.80
C THR A 67 7.06 0.33 -11.16
N THR A 68 5.76 0.20 -11.44
CA THR A 68 5.11 0.74 -12.64
C THR A 68 4.05 1.78 -12.27
N PHE A 69 3.69 2.66 -13.20
CA PHE A 69 2.66 3.67 -12.98
C PHE A 69 1.29 3.01 -12.67
N PRO A 70 0.52 3.49 -11.67
CA PRO A 70 0.72 4.67 -10.83
C PRO A 70 1.60 4.46 -9.59
N GLY A 71 1.90 3.22 -9.19
CA GLY A 71 2.68 2.90 -7.98
C GLY A 71 4.06 3.56 -7.98
N SER A 72 4.74 3.57 -9.13
CA SER A 72 6.11 4.10 -9.28
C SER A 72 6.25 5.60 -9.00
N VAL A 73 5.16 6.36 -9.04
CA VAL A 73 5.17 7.81 -8.76
C VAL A 73 4.59 8.16 -7.39
N MET A 74 4.00 7.23 -6.65
CA MET A 74 3.48 7.50 -5.32
C MET A 74 4.60 7.85 -4.34
N THR A 75 4.46 8.98 -3.65
CA THR A 75 5.50 9.52 -2.76
C THR A 75 5.42 8.99 -1.34
N GLY A 76 4.36 8.29 -0.98
CA GLY A 76 4.19 7.71 0.36
C GLY A 76 2.76 7.28 0.65
N PHE A 77 2.63 6.69 1.83
CA PHE A 77 1.38 6.12 2.33
C PHE A 77 1.12 6.64 3.75
N PRO A 78 0.78 7.95 3.93
CA PRO A 78 0.55 8.52 5.25
C PRO A 78 -0.53 7.77 6.02
N LEU A 79 -0.23 7.43 7.28
CA LEU A 79 -1.18 6.84 8.21
C LEU A 79 -2.14 7.92 8.72
N ALA A 80 -3.45 7.76 8.47
CA ALA A 80 -4.47 8.69 8.95
C ALA A 80 -4.94 8.32 10.38
N TRP A 81 -5.22 7.03 10.62
CA TRP A 81 -5.61 6.50 11.93
C TRP A 81 -5.38 4.98 11.97
N GLN A 82 -5.38 4.42 13.18
CA GLN A 82 -5.34 2.97 13.40
C GLN A 82 -6.09 2.56 14.65
N VAL A 83 -6.55 1.33 14.68
CA VAL A 83 -7.09 0.64 15.86
C VAL A 83 -6.50 -0.76 15.98
N VAL A 84 -6.33 -1.25 17.19
CA VAL A 84 -5.80 -2.59 17.46
C VAL A 84 -6.85 -3.42 18.19
N ASP A 85 -7.16 -4.58 17.63
CA ASP A 85 -7.92 -5.65 18.26
C ASP A 85 -6.96 -6.76 18.73
N ALA A 86 -6.36 -6.54 19.89
CA ALA A 86 -5.37 -7.45 20.48
C ALA A 86 -5.89 -8.89 20.66
N PRO A 87 -7.14 -9.15 21.11
CA PRO A 87 -7.69 -10.49 21.21
C PRO A 87 -7.63 -11.30 19.92
N THR A 88 -7.74 -10.66 18.76
CA THR A 88 -7.66 -11.33 17.45
C THR A 88 -6.32 -11.09 16.73
N SER A 89 -5.37 -10.43 17.40
CA SER A 89 -4.05 -10.07 16.85
C SER A 89 -4.15 -9.20 15.60
N ARG A 90 -5.19 -8.37 15.48
CA ARG A 90 -5.44 -7.54 14.30
C ARG A 90 -5.14 -6.07 14.56
N LEU A 91 -4.67 -5.42 13.52
CA LEU A 91 -4.61 -3.98 13.39
C LEU A 91 -5.40 -3.59 12.15
N ILE A 92 -6.24 -2.55 12.26
CA ILE A 92 -6.95 -1.95 11.15
C ILE A 92 -6.51 -0.49 11.09
N CYS A 93 -6.12 -0.03 9.91
CA CYS A 93 -5.71 1.35 9.71
C CYS A 93 -6.22 1.91 8.39
N GLU A 94 -6.24 3.23 8.31
CA GLU A 94 -6.42 3.94 7.05
C GLU A 94 -5.10 4.57 6.66
N VAL A 95 -4.60 4.22 5.49
CA VAL A 95 -3.47 4.88 4.83
C VAL A 95 -3.96 5.65 3.61
N ARG A 96 -3.20 6.67 3.20
CA ARG A 96 -3.49 7.46 2.01
C ARG A 96 -2.54 7.06 0.90
N ASN A 97 -3.07 6.67 -0.24
CA ASN A 97 -2.31 6.51 -1.47
C ASN A 97 -2.05 7.91 -2.04
N LEU A 98 -0.90 8.47 -1.73
CA LEU A 98 -0.58 9.88 -2.02
C LEU A 98 0.19 10.01 -3.33
N MET A 99 -0.40 10.76 -4.28
CA MET A 99 0.29 11.16 -5.50
C MET A 99 1.15 12.41 -5.27
N PRO A 100 2.28 12.56 -5.97
CA PRO A 100 3.07 13.80 -5.92
C PRO A 100 2.31 14.97 -6.55
N ASP A 101 2.82 16.20 -6.36
CA ASP A 101 2.33 17.37 -7.08
C ASP A 101 2.43 17.14 -8.59
N PRO A 102 1.34 17.17 -9.35
CA PRO A 102 1.38 16.97 -10.81
C PRO A 102 1.94 18.16 -11.58
N GLY A 103 2.20 19.30 -10.93
CA GLY A 103 2.79 20.50 -11.51
C GLY A 103 1.97 21.79 -11.32
N ASP A 104 0.79 21.70 -10.73
CA ASP A 104 -0.08 22.86 -10.48
C ASP A 104 -0.45 23.04 -9.00
N GLY A 105 0.14 22.23 -8.10
CA GLY A 105 -0.14 22.22 -6.69
C GLY A 105 -1.40 21.42 -6.29
N THR A 106 -2.04 20.71 -7.22
CA THR A 106 -3.21 19.89 -6.91
C THR A 106 -2.81 18.72 -6.00
N HIS A 107 -3.54 18.54 -4.90
CA HIS A 107 -3.36 17.41 -3.99
C HIS A 107 -4.33 16.29 -4.36
N LEU A 108 -3.80 15.12 -4.68
CA LEU A 108 -4.57 13.94 -5.06
C LEU A 108 -4.16 12.75 -4.19
N GLU A 109 -5.14 12.17 -3.51
CA GLU A 109 -4.98 10.98 -2.69
C GLU A 109 -6.26 10.14 -2.68
N GLU A 110 -6.13 8.83 -2.47
CA GLU A 110 -7.26 7.93 -2.21
C GLU A 110 -7.01 7.13 -0.93
N PRO A 111 -8.01 7.04 -0.04
CA PRO A 111 -7.90 6.24 1.18
C PRO A 111 -7.90 4.75 0.87
N ASN A 112 -7.13 4.00 1.66
CA ASN A 112 -7.15 2.55 1.72
C ASN A 112 -7.29 2.11 3.19
N LEU A 113 -8.21 1.20 3.47
CA LEU A 113 -8.27 0.51 4.75
C LEU A 113 -7.43 -0.75 4.64
N THR A 114 -6.39 -0.84 5.46
CA THR A 114 -5.54 -2.02 5.56
C THR A 114 -5.87 -2.78 6.84
N ILE A 115 -6.18 -4.08 6.71
CA ILE A 115 -6.46 -5.00 7.81
C ILE A 115 -5.30 -5.97 7.90
N MET A 116 -4.53 -5.87 9.00
CA MET A 116 -3.35 -6.69 9.25
C MET A 116 -3.63 -7.73 10.33
N THR A 117 -3.07 -8.94 10.19
CA THR A 117 -3.03 -9.94 11.27
C THR A 117 -1.58 -10.19 11.66
N TYR A 118 -1.24 -9.84 12.89
CA TYR A 118 0.09 -10.01 13.44
C TYR A 118 0.36 -11.47 13.82
N ALA A 119 1.53 -11.98 13.50
CA ALA A 119 1.93 -13.36 13.74
C ALA A 119 3.04 -13.51 14.81
N GLY A 120 3.65 -12.42 15.23
CA GLY A 120 4.82 -12.39 16.12
C GLY A 120 6.11 -12.07 15.35
N ASP A 121 7.17 -11.83 16.09
CA ASP A 121 8.53 -11.58 15.56
C ASP A 121 8.59 -10.44 14.51
N GLY A 122 7.69 -9.45 14.61
CA GLY A 122 7.62 -8.34 13.66
C GLY A 122 6.99 -8.71 12.30
N LEU A 123 6.41 -9.91 12.16
CA LEU A 123 5.83 -10.42 10.91
C LEU A 123 4.30 -10.44 10.95
N PHE A 124 3.70 -10.31 9.77
CA PHE A 124 2.26 -10.40 9.58
C PHE A 124 1.90 -11.64 8.75
N SER A 125 0.86 -12.36 9.17
CA SER A 125 0.36 -13.55 8.47
C SER A 125 -0.75 -13.21 7.47
N ARG A 126 -1.31 -12.01 7.54
CA ARG A 126 -2.35 -11.58 6.63
C ARG A 126 -2.36 -10.07 6.49
N GLU A 127 -2.56 -9.61 5.25
CA GLU A 127 -2.95 -8.24 4.93
C GLU A 127 -4.16 -8.27 3.99
N GLU A 128 -5.08 -7.34 4.18
CA GLU A 128 -6.21 -7.12 3.27
C GLU A 128 -6.35 -5.62 3.04
N ASP A 129 -6.27 -5.22 1.77
CA ASP A 129 -6.47 -3.85 1.33
C ASP A 129 -7.88 -3.64 0.78
N VAL A 130 -8.63 -2.75 1.44
CA VAL A 130 -10.02 -2.45 1.11
C VAL A 130 -10.15 -1.00 0.66
N TYR A 131 -10.30 -0.81 -0.63
CA TYR A 131 -10.47 0.49 -1.26
C TYR A 131 -11.44 0.41 -2.45
N ASN A 132 -11.68 1.54 -3.09
CA ASN A 132 -12.49 1.57 -4.31
C ASN A 132 -11.59 1.66 -5.55
N PRO A 133 -11.39 0.55 -6.30
CA PRO A 133 -10.50 0.54 -7.47
C PRO A 133 -10.87 1.55 -8.56
N LEU A 134 -12.17 1.84 -8.73
CA LEU A 134 -12.61 2.83 -9.72
C LEU A 134 -12.26 4.26 -9.32
N ARG A 135 -12.33 4.59 -8.03
CA ARG A 135 -11.90 5.89 -7.54
C ARG A 135 -10.40 6.04 -7.67
N PHE A 136 -9.65 5.00 -7.30
CA PHE A 136 -8.19 4.98 -7.45
C PHE A 136 -7.77 5.17 -8.92
N ALA A 137 -8.38 4.44 -9.86
CA ALA A 137 -8.10 4.60 -11.28
C ALA A 137 -8.43 6.01 -11.78
N ARG A 138 -9.57 6.60 -11.36
CA ARG A 138 -9.95 7.97 -11.70
C ARG A 138 -8.97 9.00 -11.16
N MET A 139 -8.47 8.82 -9.94
CA MET A 139 -7.44 9.67 -9.35
C MET A 139 -6.14 9.60 -10.18
N SER A 140 -5.71 8.40 -10.56
CA SER A 140 -4.51 8.18 -11.37
C SER A 140 -4.62 8.84 -12.75
N VAL A 141 -5.78 8.73 -13.42
CA VAL A 141 -6.06 9.41 -14.69
C VAL A 141 -6.07 10.93 -14.51
N ALA A 142 -6.71 11.45 -13.45
CA ALA A 142 -6.75 12.88 -13.18
C ALA A 142 -5.35 13.44 -12.95
N TRP A 143 -4.55 12.75 -12.14
CA TRP A 143 -3.15 13.12 -11.92
C TRP A 143 -2.35 13.14 -13.21
N ALA A 144 -2.44 12.08 -14.02
CA ALA A 144 -1.68 11.96 -15.26
C ALA A 144 -2.04 13.04 -16.29
N ARG A 145 -3.33 13.42 -16.39
CA ARG A 145 -3.75 14.53 -17.28
C ARG A 145 -3.19 15.88 -16.86
N ILE A 146 -3.14 16.16 -15.55
CA ILE A 146 -2.55 17.42 -15.05
C ILE A 146 -1.03 17.38 -15.29
N ALA A 147 -0.37 16.28 -14.96
CA ALA A 147 1.06 16.11 -15.18
C ALA A 147 1.44 16.22 -16.67
N GLU A 148 0.62 15.71 -17.59
CA GLU A 148 0.81 15.88 -19.03
C GLU A 148 0.72 17.34 -19.44
N ALA A 149 -0.31 18.06 -18.98
CA ALA A 149 -0.51 19.47 -19.27
C ALA A 149 0.65 20.36 -18.75
N HIS A 150 1.33 19.92 -17.69
CA HIS A 150 2.48 20.62 -17.11
C HIS A 150 3.84 20.04 -17.54
N GLY A 151 3.85 19.06 -18.47
CA GLY A 151 5.08 18.51 -19.05
C GLY A 151 5.90 17.63 -18.10
N SER A 152 5.30 17.15 -17.00
CA SER A 152 5.94 16.30 -15.98
C SER A 152 5.61 14.82 -16.11
N LEU A 153 4.70 14.42 -17.03
CA LEU A 153 4.27 13.04 -17.22
C LEU A 153 5.35 12.21 -17.94
N GLY A 154 5.76 11.09 -17.33
CA GLY A 154 6.65 10.10 -17.94
C GLY A 154 5.96 9.21 -18.96
N ASP A 155 6.74 8.34 -19.64
CA ASP A 155 6.23 7.45 -20.70
C ASP A 155 5.19 6.44 -20.20
N GLU A 156 5.38 5.87 -19.01
CA GLU A 156 4.41 4.94 -18.40
C GLU A 156 3.07 5.62 -18.12
N GLY A 157 3.09 6.87 -17.61
CA GLY A 157 1.88 7.64 -17.39
C GLY A 157 1.15 7.99 -18.70
N ARG A 158 1.87 8.27 -19.79
CA ARG A 158 1.29 8.45 -21.13
C ARG A 158 0.62 7.17 -21.64
N ALA A 159 1.31 6.04 -21.54
CA ALA A 159 0.75 4.74 -21.89
C ALA A 159 -0.52 4.41 -21.07
N TYR A 160 -0.52 4.77 -19.78
CA TYR A 160 -1.68 4.60 -18.92
C TYR A 160 -2.87 5.47 -19.37
N LEU A 161 -2.62 6.74 -19.76
CA LEU A 161 -3.67 7.61 -20.30
C LEU A 161 -4.24 7.10 -21.63
N GLU A 162 -3.42 6.55 -22.52
CA GLU A 162 -3.89 5.95 -23.78
C GLU A 162 -4.81 4.76 -23.53
N GLN A 163 -4.58 4.01 -22.46
CA GLN A 163 -5.36 2.82 -22.13
C GLN A 163 -6.62 3.14 -21.31
N PHE A 164 -6.58 4.09 -20.40
CA PHE A 164 -7.62 4.31 -19.39
C PHE A 164 -8.18 5.74 -19.33
N GLY A 165 -7.62 6.65 -20.11
CA GLY A 165 -7.90 8.10 -20.10
C GLY A 165 -9.18 8.58 -20.80
#